data_ca4fce41b5a363f2341e5036acad8ecf
#
_entry.id   ca4fce41b5a363f2341e5036acad8ecf
#
_cell.length_a   1.000
_cell.length_b   1.000
_cell.length_c   1.000
_cell.angle_alpha   90.00
_cell.angle_beta   90.00
_cell.angle_gamma   90.00
#
_symmetry.space_group_name_H-M   'P 1'
#
loop_
_entity.id
_entity.type
_entity.pdbx_description
1 polymer ?
#
loop_
_entity_poly.entity_id
_entity_poly.type
_entity_poly.pdbx_seq_one_letter_code
_entity_poly.pdbx_strand_id
1 'polypeptide(L)'
;ADYIVMPTSIIAHETEIKILHLLSKKNKKIFLIGIFSNVMNKEYHINNSFIVRGEPENFFLNLNYSKKEVDLYFAKGSNQRNSSNGMVSNIDELPFPDWKDYVKQYPLKNNFIGFNSKICIPLLASRGCPYSCFNYCTYPLQQGRKVRQRSVENVVKEIKHWIENLKTNKFVFRDPVFSINRKYTVSLCKEIIRENLKIEFLIETHLKNLDDELIILLKQAGLKLVYIGIESSDANILKDIKRFTVNNDQQYQIIKKLKKNGIYVKSMFMFGNPEDSVETIKKTIQYSKFLPNQLVQYSVFTPYPGTPVYNEFKNKIVVHKFEKYNQYNLVYNHKSLNNDIIIKLKNLGYRKFYSDIRNLFVVFLSFISFFRK
;
A
#
# COMPACT_ATOMS: atom_id res chain seq x y z
N ALA A 1 -4.72 20.90 -22.79
CA ALA A 1 -3.59 21.12 -21.88
C ALA A 1 -2.28 21.03 -22.66
N ASP A 2 -1.33 21.90 -22.36
CA ASP A 2 0.02 21.90 -22.96
C ASP A 2 0.96 20.96 -22.21
N TYR A 3 0.68 20.78 -20.94
CA TYR A 3 1.43 19.91 -20.03
C TYR A 3 0.51 18.85 -19.42
N ILE A 4 1.04 17.63 -19.27
CA ILE A 4 0.33 16.49 -18.72
C ILE A 4 1.19 15.92 -17.59
N VAL A 5 0.58 15.62 -16.45
CA VAL A 5 1.22 14.84 -15.38
C VAL A 5 0.63 13.43 -15.44
N MET A 6 1.49 12.43 -15.61
CA MET A 6 1.08 11.03 -15.73
C MET A 6 1.73 10.18 -14.65
N PRO A 7 0.95 9.58 -13.75
CA PRO A 7 1.46 8.60 -12.81
C PRO A 7 1.85 7.32 -13.54
N THR A 8 2.91 6.66 -13.08
CA THR A 8 3.40 5.41 -13.65
C THR A 8 3.32 4.27 -12.65
N SER A 9 2.91 3.09 -13.13
CA SER A 9 2.80 1.88 -12.33
C SER A 9 3.29 0.65 -13.10
N ILE A 10 3.79 -0.35 -12.36
CA ILE A 10 4.35 -1.55 -13.00
C ILE A 10 3.29 -2.33 -13.78
N ILE A 11 2.07 -2.44 -13.25
CA ILE A 11 0.99 -3.24 -13.85
C ILE A 11 0.31 -2.58 -15.05
N ALA A 12 0.49 -1.27 -15.24
CA ALA A 12 -0.08 -0.53 -16.37
C ALA A 12 0.95 -0.18 -17.45
N HIS A 13 2.19 -0.66 -17.32
CA HIS A 13 3.34 -0.26 -18.12
C HIS A 13 3.07 -0.28 -19.64
N GLU A 14 2.58 -1.37 -20.20
CA GLU A 14 2.30 -1.46 -21.65
C GLU A 14 1.28 -0.41 -22.10
N THR A 15 0.25 -0.17 -21.31
CA THR A 15 -0.77 0.85 -21.59
C THR A 15 -0.18 2.25 -21.50
N GLU A 16 0.62 2.50 -20.47
CA GLU A 16 1.30 3.77 -20.26
C GLU A 16 2.23 4.11 -21.42
N ILE A 17 3.05 3.17 -21.88
CA ILE A 17 3.95 3.37 -23.03
C ILE A 17 3.17 3.69 -24.31
N LYS A 18 2.06 2.99 -24.59
CA LYS A 18 1.18 3.31 -25.73
C LYS A 18 0.61 4.74 -25.64
N ILE A 19 0.13 5.13 -24.47
CA ILE A 19 -0.39 6.50 -24.24
C ILE A 19 0.72 7.53 -24.43
N LEU A 20 1.91 7.28 -23.89
CA LEU A 20 3.06 8.18 -24.03
C LEU A 20 3.44 8.41 -25.51
N HIS A 21 3.50 7.38 -26.31
CA HIS A 21 3.76 7.51 -27.75
C HIS A 21 2.68 8.32 -28.47
N LEU A 22 1.40 8.13 -28.13
CA LEU A 22 0.31 8.89 -28.71
C LEU A 22 0.40 10.38 -28.34
N LEU A 23 0.69 10.68 -27.07
CA LEU A 23 0.82 12.06 -26.58
C LEU A 23 2.06 12.76 -27.17
N SER A 24 3.17 12.03 -27.26
CA SER A 24 4.41 12.54 -27.86
C SER A 24 4.21 12.93 -29.34
N LYS A 25 3.50 12.10 -30.13
CA LYS A 25 3.12 12.41 -31.52
C LYS A 25 2.27 13.67 -31.63
N LYS A 26 1.53 14.03 -30.59
CA LYS A 26 0.74 15.26 -30.49
C LYS A 26 1.53 16.43 -29.89
N ASN A 27 2.86 16.32 -29.80
CA ASN A 27 3.77 17.33 -29.21
C ASN A 27 3.39 17.75 -27.78
N LYS A 28 2.72 16.87 -27.01
CA LYS A 28 2.40 17.13 -25.60
C LYS A 28 3.63 16.91 -24.74
N LYS A 29 3.84 17.77 -23.76
CA LYS A 29 4.91 17.69 -22.76
C LYS A 29 4.40 16.93 -21.54
N ILE A 30 5.10 15.86 -21.13
CA ILE A 30 4.60 14.90 -20.18
C ILE A 30 5.57 14.78 -19.00
N PHE A 31 5.11 15.14 -17.80
CA PHE A 31 5.81 14.85 -16.55
C PHE A 31 5.40 13.47 -16.05
N LEU A 32 6.36 12.56 -15.94
CA LEU A 32 6.16 11.20 -15.43
C LEU A 32 6.47 11.18 -13.94
N ILE A 33 5.52 10.72 -13.15
CA ILE A 33 5.66 10.61 -11.69
C ILE A 33 5.47 9.15 -11.26
N GLY A 34 5.99 8.79 -10.10
CA GLY A 34 5.84 7.47 -9.51
C GLY A 34 7.11 6.64 -9.54
N ILE A 35 7.08 5.51 -8.84
CA ILE A 35 8.28 4.68 -8.63
C ILE A 35 8.74 4.04 -9.92
N PHE A 36 7.80 3.53 -10.72
CA PHE A 36 8.18 2.65 -11.81
C PHE A 36 8.98 3.38 -12.90
N SER A 37 8.58 4.60 -13.29
CA SER A 37 9.39 5.44 -14.18
C SER A 37 10.75 5.84 -13.57
N ASN A 38 10.82 5.96 -12.25
CA ASN A 38 12.08 6.27 -11.56
C ASN A 38 13.08 5.12 -11.59
N VAL A 39 12.64 3.89 -11.37
CA VAL A 39 13.52 2.71 -11.30
C VAL A 39 13.75 2.04 -12.66
N MET A 40 12.80 2.16 -13.58
CA MET A 40 12.85 1.63 -14.95
C MET A 40 12.92 2.77 -15.97
N ASN A 41 13.74 3.76 -15.70
CA ASN A 41 13.77 5.02 -16.45
C ASN A 41 14.00 4.83 -17.97
N LYS A 42 14.79 3.84 -18.39
CA LYS A 42 15.06 3.54 -19.79
C LYS A 42 13.80 3.22 -20.59
N GLU A 43 12.82 2.55 -19.96
CA GLU A 43 11.54 2.19 -20.58
C GLU A 43 10.66 3.41 -20.86
N TYR A 44 10.92 4.52 -20.17
CA TYR A 44 10.13 5.76 -20.25
C TYR A 44 10.84 6.91 -20.96
N HIS A 45 12.01 6.64 -21.60
CA HIS A 45 12.71 7.63 -22.41
C HIS A 45 12.02 7.85 -23.77
N ILE A 46 10.92 8.59 -23.75
CA ILE A 46 10.14 8.94 -24.93
C ILE A 46 10.24 10.45 -25.17
N ASN A 47 10.25 10.89 -26.42
CA ASN A 47 10.29 12.30 -26.75
C ASN A 47 9.18 13.08 -26.03
N ASN A 48 9.51 14.28 -25.57
CA ASN A 48 8.61 15.15 -24.79
C ASN A 48 8.16 14.57 -23.44
N SER A 49 8.88 13.56 -22.89
CA SER A 49 8.68 13.11 -21.52
C SER A 49 9.81 13.58 -20.59
N PHE A 50 9.45 13.85 -19.34
CA PHE A 50 10.39 14.20 -18.27
C PHE A 50 10.05 13.41 -17.00
N ILE A 51 11.01 12.66 -16.47
CA ILE A 51 10.82 11.85 -15.26
C ILE A 51 11.08 12.72 -14.03
N VAL A 52 10.04 12.93 -13.24
CA VAL A 52 10.13 13.60 -11.93
C VAL A 52 10.57 12.58 -10.89
N ARG A 53 11.78 12.78 -10.33
CA ARG A 53 12.34 11.89 -9.31
C ARG A 53 11.98 12.33 -7.89
N GLY A 54 11.86 11.36 -6.98
CA GLY A 54 11.49 11.60 -5.59
C GLY A 54 9.98 11.81 -5.42
N GLU A 55 9.60 12.60 -4.42
CA GLU A 55 8.20 12.97 -4.21
C GLU A 55 7.80 14.09 -5.16
N PRO A 56 6.77 13.88 -5.99
CA PRO A 56 6.40 14.84 -7.04
C PRO A 56 5.97 16.20 -6.47
N GLU A 57 5.40 16.20 -5.27
CA GLU A 57 5.00 17.44 -4.60
C GLU A 57 6.17 18.41 -4.45
N ASN A 58 7.35 17.91 -4.05
CA ASN A 58 8.54 18.74 -3.90
C ASN A 58 8.98 19.37 -5.23
N PHE A 59 8.82 18.66 -6.34
CA PHE A 59 9.10 19.20 -7.67
C PHE A 59 8.10 20.29 -8.05
N PHE A 60 6.81 20.01 -7.94
CA PHE A 60 5.77 20.92 -8.39
C PHE A 60 5.61 22.17 -7.50
N LEU A 61 5.88 22.08 -6.20
CA LEU A 61 5.91 23.26 -5.32
C LEU A 61 7.04 24.23 -5.68
N ASN A 62 8.16 23.73 -6.17
CA ASN A 62 9.32 24.55 -6.54
C ASN A 62 9.40 24.85 -8.04
N LEU A 63 8.44 24.39 -8.82
CA LEU A 63 8.40 24.66 -10.25
C LEU A 63 7.87 26.07 -10.51
N ASN A 64 8.68 26.90 -11.17
CA ASN A 64 8.16 28.13 -11.78
C ASN A 64 7.36 27.76 -13.04
N TYR A 65 6.06 28.00 -13.01
CA TYR A 65 5.14 27.62 -14.08
C TYR A 65 5.20 28.52 -15.32
N SER A 66 6.21 29.41 -15.43
CA SER A 66 6.42 30.14 -16.70
C SER A 66 6.71 29.14 -17.82
N LYS A 67 6.10 29.37 -18.99
CA LYS A 67 6.28 28.52 -20.17
C LYS A 67 7.76 28.34 -20.51
N LYS A 68 8.56 29.41 -20.40
CA LYS A 68 9.99 29.39 -20.66
C LYS A 68 10.76 28.43 -19.76
N GLU A 69 10.47 28.42 -18.46
CA GLU A 69 11.14 27.53 -17.51
C GLU A 69 10.71 26.09 -17.67
N VAL A 70 9.40 25.85 -17.82
CA VAL A 70 8.90 24.49 -18.06
C VAL A 70 9.50 23.93 -19.35
N ASP A 71 9.59 24.72 -20.42
CA ASP A 71 10.19 24.31 -21.69
C ASP A 71 11.67 23.91 -21.56
N LEU A 72 12.41 24.53 -20.64
CA LEU A 72 13.80 24.19 -20.37
C LEU A 72 13.95 22.74 -19.84
N TYR A 73 12.97 22.19 -19.12
CA TYR A 73 13.00 20.78 -18.68
C TYR A 73 12.92 19.81 -19.86
N PHE A 74 12.25 20.18 -20.93
CA PHE A 74 12.09 19.34 -22.13
C PHE A 74 13.18 19.59 -23.19
N ALA A 75 13.75 20.81 -23.27
CA ALA A 75 14.75 21.17 -24.25
C ALA A 75 16.11 20.49 -24.09
N LYS A 76 16.48 20.09 -22.86
CA LYS A 76 17.80 19.48 -22.56
C LYS A 76 17.80 17.95 -22.61
N GLY A 77 16.75 17.32 -23.13
CA GLY A 77 16.61 15.86 -23.23
C GLY A 77 16.47 15.17 -21.87
N SER A 78 15.73 14.08 -21.81
CA SER A 78 15.46 13.29 -20.58
C SER A 78 16.72 12.73 -19.88
N ASN A 79 17.87 12.76 -20.56
CA ASN A 79 19.11 12.13 -20.10
C ASN A 79 19.93 12.95 -19.10
N GLN A 80 19.71 14.25 -18.94
CA GLN A 80 20.62 15.13 -18.17
C GLN A 80 20.01 15.80 -16.94
N ARG A 81 18.71 15.61 -16.65
CA ARG A 81 18.08 16.29 -15.53
C ARG A 81 17.25 15.37 -14.68
N ASN A 82 17.97 14.62 -13.96
CA ASN A 82 17.47 14.04 -12.74
C ASN A 82 17.46 15.15 -11.69
N SER A 83 16.39 15.93 -11.61
CA SER A 83 16.16 16.66 -10.38
C SER A 83 16.00 15.59 -9.31
N SER A 84 17.05 15.35 -8.52
CA SER A 84 16.92 14.64 -7.27
C SER A 84 16.10 15.54 -6.35
N ASN A 85 14.83 15.73 -6.68
CA ASN A 85 13.92 16.43 -5.82
C ASN A 85 13.71 15.47 -4.66
N GLY A 86 14.36 15.77 -3.55
CA GLY A 86 14.35 14.96 -2.37
C GLY A 86 12.93 14.63 -1.89
N MET A 87 12.87 13.96 -0.80
CA MET A 87 11.60 13.77 -0.08
C MET A 87 11.19 15.12 0.52
N VAL A 88 9.90 15.41 0.54
CA VAL A 88 9.35 16.58 1.26
C VAL A 88 9.71 16.46 2.73
N SER A 89 10.41 17.45 3.26
CA SER A 89 10.89 17.41 4.66
C SER A 89 9.76 17.65 5.66
N ASN A 90 8.94 18.65 5.40
CA ASN A 90 7.77 18.99 6.19
C ASN A 90 6.49 18.69 5.40
N ILE A 91 5.84 17.57 5.72
CA ILE A 91 4.62 17.16 5.01
C ILE A 91 3.36 17.89 5.46
N ASP A 92 3.43 18.75 6.50
CA ASP A 92 2.33 19.64 6.89
C ASP A 92 2.16 20.84 5.95
N GLU A 93 3.20 21.18 5.18
CA GLU A 93 3.14 22.24 4.18
C GLU A 93 2.41 21.82 2.90
N LEU A 94 2.16 20.53 2.74
CA LEU A 94 1.42 20.03 1.59
C LEU A 94 -0.07 20.37 1.70
N PRO A 95 -0.69 20.82 0.61
CA PRO A 95 -2.14 21.00 0.58
C PRO A 95 -2.86 19.66 0.74
N PHE A 96 -4.08 19.68 1.26
CA PHE A 96 -4.92 18.48 1.25
C PHE A 96 -5.21 18.07 -0.20
N PRO A 97 -5.16 16.76 -0.51
CA PRO A 97 -5.53 16.27 -1.85
C PRO A 97 -6.98 16.69 -2.20
N ASP A 98 -7.22 17.07 -3.43
CA ASP A 98 -8.58 17.40 -3.87
C ASP A 98 -9.40 16.13 -4.18
N TRP A 99 -10.01 15.57 -3.15
CA TRP A 99 -10.91 14.43 -3.30
C TRP A 99 -12.28 14.81 -3.87
N LYS A 100 -12.68 16.08 -3.82
CA LYS A 100 -14.03 16.53 -4.22
C LYS A 100 -14.30 16.28 -5.71
N ASP A 101 -13.34 16.63 -6.55
CA ASP A 101 -13.48 16.40 -7.99
C ASP A 101 -13.20 14.94 -8.37
N TYR A 102 -12.27 14.30 -7.65
CA TYR A 102 -11.97 12.90 -7.88
C TYR A 102 -13.18 11.99 -7.63
N VAL A 103 -13.91 12.15 -6.52
CA VAL A 103 -15.05 11.28 -6.18
C VAL A 103 -16.26 11.45 -7.09
N LYS A 104 -16.39 12.57 -7.81
CA LYS A 104 -17.41 12.76 -8.84
C LYS A 104 -17.19 11.82 -10.03
N GLN A 105 -15.95 11.61 -10.42
CA GLN A 105 -15.56 10.78 -11.57
C GLN A 105 -15.32 9.32 -11.16
N TYR A 106 -14.71 9.11 -10.01
CA TYR A 106 -14.26 7.81 -9.51
C TYR A 106 -14.74 7.60 -8.07
N PRO A 107 -15.87 6.90 -7.85
CA PRO A 107 -16.38 6.70 -6.50
C PRO A 107 -15.38 5.88 -5.67
N LEU A 108 -14.89 6.47 -4.57
CA LEU A 108 -14.01 5.82 -3.59
C LEU A 108 -14.83 4.88 -2.68
N LYS A 109 -15.45 3.86 -3.29
CA LYS A 109 -16.23 2.87 -2.55
C LYS A 109 -15.28 1.92 -1.80
N ASN A 110 -15.61 1.63 -0.56
CA ASN A 110 -14.95 0.60 0.21
C ASN A 110 -16.00 -0.30 0.85
N ASN A 111 -16.13 -1.51 0.33
CA ASN A 111 -17.13 -2.48 0.76
C ASN A 111 -16.45 -3.61 1.55
N PHE A 112 -15.91 -3.28 2.73
CA PHE A 112 -15.48 -4.31 3.67
C PHE A 112 -16.58 -4.59 4.70
N ILE A 113 -16.54 -5.80 5.26
CA ILE A 113 -17.44 -6.25 6.31
C ILE A 113 -17.44 -5.25 7.45
N GLY A 114 -18.62 -4.76 7.80
CA GLY A 114 -18.79 -3.76 8.86
C GLY A 114 -18.27 -2.35 8.51
N PHE A 115 -17.74 -2.17 7.30
CA PHE A 115 -17.22 -0.91 6.79
C PHE A 115 -17.79 -0.63 5.40
N ASN A 116 -19.09 -0.35 5.37
CA ASN A 116 -19.78 -0.06 4.11
C ASN A 116 -19.78 1.45 3.88
N SER A 117 -19.17 1.92 2.82
CA SER A 117 -19.09 3.34 2.51
C SER A 117 -19.19 3.63 1.03
N LYS A 118 -20.03 4.62 0.69
CA LYS A 118 -20.05 5.20 -0.66
C LYS A 118 -18.78 6.00 -0.94
N ILE A 119 -18.22 6.65 0.08
CA ILE A 119 -16.99 7.44 0.00
C ILE A 119 -16.11 7.08 1.19
N CYS A 120 -14.90 6.61 0.92
CA CYS A 120 -13.88 6.32 1.93
C CYS A 120 -12.59 7.05 1.54
N ILE A 121 -12.19 8.06 2.31
CA ILE A 121 -11.08 8.94 1.98
C ILE A 121 -9.75 8.34 2.41
N PRO A 122 -8.78 8.18 1.48
CA PRO A 122 -7.42 7.83 1.87
C PRO A 122 -6.71 9.02 2.52
N LEU A 123 -6.06 8.75 3.65
CA LEU A 123 -5.25 9.70 4.41
C LEU A 123 -3.83 9.17 4.58
N LEU A 124 -2.89 10.07 4.82
CA LEU A 124 -1.54 9.79 5.27
C LEU A 124 -1.25 10.62 6.52
N ALA A 125 -1.03 9.99 7.65
CA ALA A 125 -0.53 10.65 8.86
C ALA A 125 1.01 10.67 8.88
N SER A 126 1.64 9.71 8.17
CA SER A 126 3.09 9.64 8.04
C SER A 126 3.53 9.08 6.69
N ARG A 127 4.77 9.35 6.32
CA ARG A 127 5.48 8.78 5.17
C ARG A 127 6.79 8.16 5.63
N GLY A 128 7.22 7.09 4.94
CA GLY A 128 8.48 6.41 5.20
C GLY A 128 8.36 5.17 6.07
N CYS A 129 9.26 4.21 5.85
CA CYS A 129 9.30 2.95 6.60
C CYS A 129 10.75 2.50 6.82
N PRO A 130 11.22 2.37 8.09
CA PRO A 130 12.60 2.02 8.40
C PRO A 130 12.86 0.51 8.41
N TYR A 131 11.82 -0.33 8.30
CA TYR A 131 11.95 -1.78 8.50
C TYR A 131 12.81 -2.47 7.43
N SER A 132 13.44 -3.57 7.82
CA SER A 132 14.37 -4.35 7.00
C SER A 132 13.70 -5.13 5.87
N CYS A 133 12.38 -5.35 5.93
CA CYS A 133 11.60 -5.93 4.83
C CYS A 133 11.61 -5.08 3.54
N PHE A 134 12.30 -3.94 3.54
CA PHE A 134 12.70 -3.22 2.31
C PHE A 134 13.37 -4.15 1.29
N ASN A 135 13.94 -5.27 1.71
CA ASN A 135 14.49 -6.25 0.79
C ASN A 135 13.56 -6.56 -0.39
N TYR A 136 12.24 -6.69 -0.14
CA TYR A 136 11.22 -6.94 -1.15
C TYR A 136 10.11 -5.88 -1.21
N CYS A 137 9.99 -5.02 -0.20
CA CYS A 137 8.90 -4.07 -0.06
C CYS A 137 9.16 -2.77 -0.83
N THR A 138 8.15 -2.26 -1.53
CA THR A 138 8.24 -1.05 -2.34
C THR A 138 7.94 0.25 -1.59
N TYR A 139 7.38 0.21 -0.39
CA TYR A 139 7.07 1.42 0.37
C TYR A 139 8.28 2.35 0.55
N PRO A 140 9.48 1.86 0.92
CA PRO A 140 10.65 2.72 1.04
C PRO A 140 11.13 3.35 -0.27
N LEU A 141 10.82 2.75 -1.42
CA LEU A 141 11.07 3.37 -2.73
C LEU A 141 10.16 4.56 -3.00
N GLN A 142 8.93 4.51 -2.48
CA GLN A 142 7.92 5.57 -2.66
C GLN A 142 8.11 6.72 -1.68
N GLN A 143 8.32 6.39 -0.41
CA GLN A 143 8.17 7.31 0.70
C GLN A 143 9.47 7.48 1.51
N GLY A 144 10.55 6.79 1.10
CA GLY A 144 11.82 6.79 1.81
C GLY A 144 11.84 5.90 3.05
N ARG A 145 13.00 5.83 3.68
CA ARG A 145 13.21 5.03 4.90
C ARG A 145 13.04 5.84 6.19
N LYS A 146 13.26 7.16 6.13
CA LYS A 146 13.06 8.06 7.27
C LYS A 146 11.57 8.31 7.46
N VAL A 147 11.07 8.05 8.66
CA VAL A 147 9.68 8.37 9.01
C VAL A 147 9.53 9.88 9.17
N ARG A 148 8.59 10.45 8.44
CA ARG A 148 8.17 11.86 8.50
C ARG A 148 6.69 11.86 8.86
N GLN A 149 6.31 12.59 9.90
CA GLN A 149 4.95 12.62 10.43
C GLN A 149 4.37 14.01 10.24
N ARG A 150 3.10 14.08 9.90
CA ARG A 150 2.30 15.30 9.98
C ARG A 150 2.03 15.63 11.43
N SER A 151 1.77 16.88 11.73
CA SER A 151 1.24 17.26 13.05
C SER A 151 -0.14 16.61 13.27
N VAL A 152 -0.46 16.34 14.52
CA VAL A 152 -1.77 15.77 14.89
C VAL A 152 -2.88 16.74 14.48
N GLU A 153 -2.65 18.03 14.68
CA GLU A 153 -3.56 19.12 14.34
C GLU A 153 -3.86 19.15 12.83
N ASN A 154 -2.82 18.98 12.00
CA ASN A 154 -2.97 18.98 10.55
C ASN A 154 -3.79 17.77 10.05
N VAL A 155 -3.56 16.57 10.60
CA VAL A 155 -4.34 15.37 10.26
C VAL A 155 -5.80 15.52 10.70
N VAL A 156 -6.05 16.02 11.90
CA VAL A 156 -7.42 16.24 12.41
C VAL A 156 -8.14 17.32 11.60
N LYS A 157 -7.45 18.39 11.21
CA LYS A 157 -7.98 19.41 10.31
C LYS A 157 -8.42 18.84 8.97
N GLU A 158 -7.62 17.93 8.37
CA GLU A 158 -8.00 17.26 7.13
C GLU A 158 -9.21 16.35 7.32
N ILE A 159 -9.29 15.59 8.40
CA ILE A 159 -10.45 14.75 8.73
C ILE A 159 -11.73 15.61 8.80
N LYS A 160 -11.70 16.72 9.57
CA LYS A 160 -12.83 17.66 9.67
C LYS A 160 -13.22 18.22 8.30
N HIS A 161 -12.23 18.64 7.52
CA HIS A 161 -12.44 19.16 6.17
C HIS A 161 -13.25 18.18 5.29
N TRP A 162 -12.92 16.88 5.32
CA TRP A 162 -13.61 15.90 4.49
C TRP A 162 -14.96 15.47 5.06
N ILE A 163 -15.15 15.48 6.38
CA ILE A 163 -16.47 15.30 7.00
C ILE A 163 -17.41 16.39 6.51
N GLU A 164 -16.97 17.63 6.49
CA GLU A 164 -17.78 18.78 6.09
C GLU A 164 -18.07 18.81 4.58
N ASN A 165 -17.05 18.58 3.74
CA ASN A 165 -17.15 18.75 2.30
C ASN A 165 -17.71 17.54 1.56
N LEU A 166 -17.46 16.31 2.02
CA LEU A 166 -17.90 15.08 1.36
C LEU A 166 -18.93 14.29 2.15
N LYS A 167 -19.33 14.80 3.34
CA LYS A 167 -20.32 14.14 4.22
C LYS A 167 -19.97 12.67 4.48
N THR A 168 -18.68 12.37 4.63
CA THR A 168 -18.20 11.05 4.95
C THR A 168 -17.48 11.03 6.30
N ASN A 169 -17.65 9.94 7.01
CA ASN A 169 -16.90 9.67 8.24
C ASN A 169 -15.99 8.43 8.13
N LYS A 170 -15.70 8.00 6.87
CA LYS A 170 -14.94 6.78 6.57
C LYS A 170 -13.59 7.13 5.98
N PHE A 171 -12.51 6.61 6.60
CA PHE A 171 -11.13 6.92 6.23
C PHE A 171 -10.27 5.67 6.13
N VAL A 172 -9.27 5.69 5.26
CA VAL A 172 -8.22 4.67 5.17
C VAL A 172 -6.88 5.35 5.35
N PHE A 173 -6.19 5.10 6.45
CA PHE A 173 -4.80 5.53 6.60
C PHE A 173 -3.90 4.63 5.75
N ARG A 174 -3.17 5.25 4.83
CA ARG A 174 -2.26 4.60 3.88
C ARG A 174 -0.80 4.65 4.32
N ASP A 175 -0.59 4.88 5.59
CA ASP A 175 0.72 4.82 6.22
C ASP A 175 1.30 3.40 6.09
N PRO A 176 2.58 3.22 5.75
CA PRO A 176 3.20 1.90 5.68
C PRO A 176 3.11 1.11 7.00
N VAL A 177 3.18 1.83 8.12
CA VAL A 177 3.00 1.30 9.47
C VAL A 177 2.41 2.41 10.34
N PHE A 178 1.10 2.47 10.47
CA PHE A 178 0.39 3.54 11.18
C PHE A 178 0.89 3.76 12.62
N SER A 179 1.11 2.69 13.37
CA SER A 179 1.55 2.77 14.78
C SER A 179 3.08 2.71 14.97
N ILE A 180 3.86 3.16 13.95
CA ILE A 180 5.34 3.13 14.02
C ILE A 180 5.88 3.97 15.17
N ASN A 181 5.24 5.08 15.48
CA ASN A 181 5.52 5.94 16.62
C ASN A 181 4.34 5.92 17.60
N ARG A 182 4.49 5.16 18.68
CA ARG A 182 3.42 4.97 19.67
C ARG A 182 2.94 6.29 20.28
N LYS A 183 3.85 7.18 20.64
CA LYS A 183 3.50 8.49 21.26
C LYS A 183 2.63 9.31 20.33
N TYR A 184 3.01 9.41 19.06
CA TYR A 184 2.24 10.10 18.04
C TYR A 184 0.86 9.47 17.83
N THR A 185 0.79 8.14 17.71
CA THR A 185 -0.48 7.42 17.51
C THR A 185 -1.43 7.64 18.68
N VAL A 186 -0.92 7.60 19.91
CA VAL A 186 -1.70 7.93 21.12
C VAL A 186 -2.23 9.36 21.08
N SER A 187 -1.38 10.33 20.72
CA SER A 187 -1.79 11.74 20.62
C SER A 187 -2.87 11.95 19.56
N LEU A 188 -2.72 11.33 18.37
CA LEU A 188 -3.72 11.41 17.31
C LEU A 188 -5.06 10.79 17.72
N CYS A 189 -5.04 9.61 18.35
CA CYS A 189 -6.26 8.98 18.85
C CYS A 189 -6.96 9.83 19.94
N LYS A 190 -6.20 10.37 20.88
CA LYS A 190 -6.74 11.25 21.92
C LYS A 190 -7.36 12.51 21.33
N GLU A 191 -6.74 13.09 20.31
CA GLU A 191 -7.25 14.29 19.66
C GLU A 191 -8.55 14.01 18.89
N ILE A 192 -8.62 12.88 18.15
CA ILE A 192 -9.86 12.42 17.48
C ILE A 192 -10.99 12.26 18.49
N ILE A 193 -10.71 11.69 19.67
CA ILE A 193 -11.69 11.49 20.75
C ILE A 193 -12.07 12.83 21.38
N ARG A 194 -11.11 13.70 21.69
CA ARG A 194 -11.33 15.02 22.30
C ARG A 194 -12.24 15.89 21.41
N GLU A 195 -12.01 15.88 20.11
CA GLU A 195 -12.80 16.60 19.13
C GLU A 195 -14.14 15.91 18.80
N ASN A 196 -14.46 14.82 19.50
CA ASN A 196 -15.69 14.03 19.33
C ASN A 196 -15.97 13.64 17.88
N LEU A 197 -14.92 13.36 17.10
CA LEU A 197 -15.06 12.96 15.70
C LEU A 197 -15.57 11.52 15.63
N LYS A 198 -16.79 11.34 15.12
CA LYS A 198 -17.43 10.04 14.97
C LYS A 198 -17.02 9.40 13.65
N ILE A 199 -15.72 9.11 13.54
CA ILE A 199 -15.13 8.49 12.34
C ILE A 199 -15.00 6.98 12.48
N GLU A 200 -14.89 6.32 11.35
CA GLU A 200 -14.45 4.93 11.26
C GLU A 200 -13.26 4.86 10.32
N PHE A 201 -12.22 4.14 10.71
CA PHE A 201 -11.03 4.08 9.88
C PHE A 201 -10.38 2.71 9.84
N LEU A 202 -9.54 2.53 8.81
CA LEU A 202 -8.72 1.35 8.56
C LEU A 202 -7.25 1.76 8.65
N ILE A 203 -6.40 0.85 9.10
CA ILE A 203 -4.94 1.04 9.14
C ILE A 203 -4.20 -0.19 8.64
N GLU A 204 -2.95 0.02 8.20
CA GLU A 204 -1.94 -1.01 8.07
C GLU A 204 -0.89 -0.82 9.16
N THR A 205 -0.53 -1.87 9.87
CA THR A 205 0.47 -1.77 10.93
C THR A 205 1.17 -3.12 11.22
N HIS A 206 2.16 -3.07 12.09
CA HIS A 206 2.92 -4.22 12.53
C HIS A 206 2.49 -4.65 13.93
N LEU A 207 2.26 -5.97 14.16
CA LEU A 207 1.79 -6.51 15.45
C LEU A 207 2.63 -6.08 16.64
N LYS A 208 3.96 -6.01 16.49
CA LYS A 208 4.87 -5.61 17.59
C LYS A 208 4.62 -4.20 18.11
N ASN A 209 3.92 -3.36 17.34
CA ASN A 209 3.63 -1.98 17.71
C ASN A 209 2.26 -1.82 18.41
N LEU A 210 1.57 -2.93 18.68
CA LEU A 210 0.26 -2.94 19.31
C LEU A 210 0.36 -3.54 20.72
N ASP A 211 -0.01 -2.76 21.71
CA ASP A 211 -0.24 -3.18 23.09
C ASP A 211 -1.73 -3.02 23.47
N ASP A 212 -2.09 -3.51 24.64
CA ASP A 212 -3.49 -3.53 25.11
C ASP A 212 -4.10 -2.12 25.22
N GLU A 213 -3.35 -1.18 25.76
CA GLU A 213 -3.81 0.20 25.91
C GLU A 213 -4.03 0.85 24.55
N LEU A 214 -3.09 0.66 23.63
CA LEU A 214 -3.20 1.23 22.29
C LEU A 214 -4.35 0.61 21.50
N ILE A 215 -4.61 -0.69 21.64
CA ILE A 215 -5.75 -1.37 20.97
C ILE A 215 -7.07 -0.77 21.47
N ILE A 216 -7.23 -0.56 22.78
CA ILE A 216 -8.43 0.05 23.36
C ILE A 216 -8.59 1.49 22.83
N LEU A 217 -7.52 2.28 22.85
CA LEU A 217 -7.53 3.67 22.41
C LEU A 217 -7.86 3.80 20.92
N LEU A 218 -7.26 2.95 20.07
CA LEU A 218 -7.55 2.89 18.65
C LEU A 218 -9.03 2.56 18.38
N LYS A 219 -9.59 1.63 19.16
CA LYS A 219 -11.02 1.31 19.08
C LYS A 219 -11.91 2.50 19.44
N GLN A 220 -11.58 3.21 20.52
CA GLN A 220 -12.31 4.40 20.94
C GLN A 220 -12.23 5.53 19.92
N ALA A 221 -11.08 5.69 19.24
CA ALA A 221 -10.90 6.63 18.14
C ALA A 221 -11.63 6.24 16.85
N GLY A 222 -12.15 5.01 16.74
CA GLY A 222 -12.96 4.56 15.61
C GLY A 222 -12.32 3.52 14.69
N LEU A 223 -11.21 2.87 15.11
CA LEU A 223 -10.60 1.79 14.33
C LEU A 223 -11.59 0.64 14.12
N LYS A 224 -11.80 0.25 12.87
CA LYS A 224 -12.68 -0.86 12.45
C LYS A 224 -11.93 -2.07 11.93
N LEU A 225 -10.89 -1.84 11.14
CA LEU A 225 -10.15 -2.93 10.49
C LEU A 225 -8.65 -2.61 10.48
N VAL A 226 -7.85 -3.62 10.79
CA VAL A 226 -6.39 -3.54 10.69
C VAL A 226 -5.86 -4.57 9.70
N TYR A 227 -4.98 -4.14 8.81
CA TYR A 227 -4.20 -4.99 7.91
C TYR A 227 -2.87 -5.32 8.56
N ILE A 228 -2.52 -6.62 8.59
CA ILE A 228 -1.31 -7.10 9.26
C ILE A 228 -0.58 -8.08 8.35
N GLY A 229 0.66 -7.73 7.99
CA GLY A 229 1.55 -8.64 7.27
C GLY A 229 2.13 -9.69 8.21
N ILE A 230 1.69 -10.92 8.04
CA ILE A 230 2.24 -12.13 8.71
C ILE A 230 3.30 -12.76 7.82
N GLU A 231 3.07 -12.80 6.52
CA GLU A 231 3.84 -13.34 5.40
C GLU A 231 3.93 -14.87 5.43
N SER A 232 4.51 -15.47 6.47
CA SER A 232 4.65 -16.92 6.63
C SER A 232 4.49 -17.33 8.09
N SER A 233 4.09 -18.60 8.33
CA SER A 233 4.16 -19.22 9.65
C SER A 233 5.53 -19.80 9.99
N ASP A 234 6.43 -19.88 9.00
CA ASP A 234 7.76 -20.46 9.13
C ASP A 234 8.79 -19.36 9.46
N ALA A 235 9.45 -19.51 10.62
CA ALA A 235 10.42 -18.54 11.11
C ALA A 235 11.67 -18.41 10.22
N ASN A 236 12.09 -19.51 9.58
CA ASN A 236 13.24 -19.50 8.68
C ASN A 236 12.94 -18.69 7.42
N ILE A 237 11.76 -18.91 6.81
CA ILE A 237 11.30 -18.12 5.66
C ILE A 237 11.23 -16.64 6.02
N LEU A 238 10.69 -16.29 7.19
CA LEU A 238 10.61 -14.91 7.65
C LEU A 238 12.00 -14.28 7.82
N LYS A 239 12.95 -15.05 8.34
CA LYS A 239 14.35 -14.61 8.47
C LYS A 239 15.01 -14.36 7.11
N ASP A 240 14.81 -15.26 6.16
CA ASP A 240 15.40 -15.17 4.81
C ASP A 240 14.90 -13.95 4.04
N ILE A 241 13.61 -13.64 4.14
CA ILE A 241 13.05 -12.42 3.54
C ILE A 241 13.26 -11.16 4.41
N LYS A 242 14.03 -11.26 5.50
CA LYS A 242 14.30 -10.16 6.44
C LYS A 242 13.03 -9.55 7.06
N ARG A 243 12.00 -10.38 7.25
CA ARG A 243 10.76 -9.99 7.89
C ARG A 243 10.88 -10.17 9.39
N PHE A 244 11.02 -9.07 10.11
CA PHE A 244 11.00 -9.09 11.56
C PHE A 244 9.55 -9.05 12.07
N THR A 245 9.16 -10.01 12.89
CA THR A 245 7.82 -10.08 13.47
C THR A 245 7.85 -10.70 14.87
N VAL A 246 6.74 -10.65 15.60
CA VAL A 246 6.55 -11.40 16.85
C VAL A 246 6.30 -12.88 16.53
N ASN A 247 6.56 -13.77 17.50
CA ASN A 247 6.34 -15.21 17.31
C ASN A 247 4.84 -15.56 17.12
N ASN A 248 4.56 -16.78 16.69
CA ASN A 248 3.21 -17.22 16.33
C ASN A 248 2.22 -17.14 17.51
N ASP A 249 2.65 -17.45 18.73
CA ASP A 249 1.79 -17.35 19.91
C ASP A 249 1.44 -15.90 20.24
N GLN A 250 2.41 -15.01 20.19
CA GLN A 250 2.19 -13.57 20.35
C GLN A 250 1.28 -13.01 19.26
N GLN A 251 1.45 -13.44 18.00
CA GLN A 251 0.56 -13.06 16.89
C GLN A 251 -0.88 -13.45 17.21
N TYR A 252 -1.10 -14.70 17.64
CA TYR A 252 -2.41 -15.20 18.03
C TYR A 252 -3.03 -14.35 19.16
N GLN A 253 -2.28 -14.07 20.22
CA GLN A 253 -2.79 -13.31 21.37
C GLN A 253 -3.16 -11.87 20.98
N ILE A 254 -2.33 -11.18 20.21
CA ILE A 254 -2.61 -9.80 19.78
C ILE A 254 -3.85 -9.77 18.86
N ILE A 255 -3.96 -10.69 17.89
CA ILE A 255 -5.12 -10.78 16.99
C ILE A 255 -6.40 -11.11 17.79
N LYS A 256 -6.30 -12.00 18.79
CA LYS A 256 -7.42 -12.32 19.70
C LYS A 256 -7.90 -11.09 20.47
N LYS A 257 -6.97 -10.25 20.95
CA LYS A 257 -7.28 -9.00 21.65
C LYS A 257 -7.96 -7.99 20.73
N LEU A 258 -7.47 -7.81 19.49
CA LEU A 258 -8.11 -6.97 18.47
C LEU A 258 -9.56 -7.43 18.24
N LYS A 259 -9.76 -8.73 17.99
CA LYS A 259 -11.10 -9.30 17.79
C LYS A 259 -12.01 -9.08 19.00
N LYS A 260 -11.51 -9.31 20.22
CA LYS A 260 -12.26 -9.09 21.47
C LYS A 260 -12.74 -7.65 21.61
N ASN A 261 -11.95 -6.68 21.13
CA ASN A 261 -12.32 -5.28 21.11
C ASN A 261 -13.19 -4.88 19.89
N GLY A 262 -13.69 -5.84 19.12
CA GLY A 262 -14.56 -5.58 17.96
C GLY A 262 -13.82 -4.87 16.81
N ILE A 263 -12.52 -5.13 16.67
CA ILE A 263 -11.70 -4.69 15.56
C ILE A 263 -11.51 -5.88 14.62
N TYR A 264 -11.87 -5.71 13.35
CA TYR A 264 -11.61 -6.71 12.33
C TYR A 264 -10.12 -6.79 12.01
N VAL A 265 -9.64 -7.99 11.70
CA VAL A 265 -8.25 -8.22 11.32
C VAL A 265 -8.20 -8.90 9.97
N LYS A 266 -7.45 -8.32 9.04
CA LYS A 266 -7.05 -8.93 7.78
C LYS A 266 -5.59 -9.33 7.87
N SER A 267 -5.33 -10.63 7.98
CA SER A 267 -3.97 -11.17 7.96
C SER A 267 -3.52 -11.40 6.51
N MET A 268 -2.33 -10.89 6.17
CA MET A 268 -1.74 -10.99 4.84
C MET A 268 -0.58 -11.98 4.87
N PHE A 269 -0.58 -12.89 3.90
CA PHE A 269 0.42 -13.94 3.72
C PHE A 269 1.02 -13.86 2.32
N MET A 270 2.27 -14.32 2.20
CA MET A 270 3.00 -14.28 0.95
C MET A 270 3.54 -15.68 0.64
N PHE A 271 3.16 -16.23 -0.52
CA PHE A 271 3.57 -17.54 -1.00
C PHE A 271 4.61 -17.41 -2.12
N GLY A 272 5.40 -18.46 -2.29
CA GLY A 272 6.45 -18.45 -3.29
C GLY A 272 7.65 -17.60 -2.87
N ASN A 273 7.93 -17.50 -1.58
CA ASN A 273 9.21 -16.99 -1.09
C ASN A 273 10.33 -17.94 -1.54
N PRO A 274 11.59 -17.50 -1.66
CA PRO A 274 12.68 -18.31 -2.23
C PRO A 274 12.85 -19.69 -1.61
N GLU A 275 12.60 -19.82 -0.29
CA GLU A 275 12.72 -21.06 0.47
C GLU A 275 11.40 -21.79 0.70
N ASP A 276 10.31 -21.33 0.08
CA ASP A 276 9.01 -22.01 0.19
C ASP A 276 9.03 -23.38 -0.49
N SER A 277 8.27 -24.29 0.09
CA SER A 277 7.85 -25.56 -0.49
C SER A 277 6.33 -25.68 -0.45
N VAL A 278 5.78 -26.72 -1.08
CA VAL A 278 4.35 -27.05 -0.97
C VAL A 278 3.95 -27.23 0.50
N GLU A 279 4.83 -27.86 1.30
CA GLU A 279 4.62 -28.17 2.72
C GLU A 279 4.62 -26.89 3.57
N THR A 280 5.56 -25.97 3.38
CA THR A 280 5.62 -24.72 4.15
C THR A 280 4.41 -23.85 3.85
N ILE A 281 3.98 -23.77 2.59
CA ILE A 281 2.76 -23.05 2.20
C ILE A 281 1.51 -23.71 2.82
N LYS A 282 1.41 -25.05 2.81
CA LYS A 282 0.29 -25.76 3.47
C LYS A 282 0.26 -25.50 4.97
N LYS A 283 1.41 -25.47 5.65
CA LYS A 283 1.51 -25.08 7.07
C LYS A 283 1.05 -23.65 7.29
N THR A 284 1.45 -22.72 6.43
CA THR A 284 1.00 -21.33 6.48
C THR A 284 -0.50 -21.17 6.25
N ILE A 285 -1.09 -21.97 5.36
CA ILE A 285 -2.56 -22.02 5.17
C ILE A 285 -3.25 -22.54 6.43
N GLN A 286 -2.74 -23.59 7.07
CA GLN A 286 -3.30 -24.09 8.32
C GLN A 286 -3.20 -23.05 9.43
N TYR A 287 -2.06 -22.38 9.54
CA TYR A 287 -1.84 -21.30 10.49
C TYR A 287 -2.80 -20.12 10.26
N SER A 288 -2.99 -19.69 9.01
CA SER A 288 -3.92 -18.62 8.69
C SER A 288 -5.36 -18.93 9.13
N LYS A 289 -5.75 -20.21 9.06
CA LYS A 289 -7.04 -20.69 9.55
C LYS A 289 -7.09 -20.76 11.09
N PHE A 290 -5.97 -21.09 11.74
CA PHE A 290 -5.88 -21.16 13.21
C PHE A 290 -6.01 -19.78 13.86
N LEU A 291 -5.45 -18.74 13.25
CA LEU A 291 -5.53 -17.38 13.76
C LEU A 291 -6.99 -16.90 13.90
N PRO A 292 -7.31 -16.07 14.91
CA PRO A 292 -8.67 -15.56 15.13
C PRO A 292 -9.02 -14.34 14.24
N ASN A 293 -8.33 -14.16 13.13
CA ASN A 293 -8.62 -13.13 12.13
C ASN A 293 -9.91 -13.43 11.34
N GLN A 294 -10.55 -12.40 10.81
CA GLN A 294 -11.80 -12.52 10.06
C GLN A 294 -11.58 -12.48 8.55
N LEU A 295 -10.48 -11.92 8.11
CA LEU A 295 -10.14 -11.78 6.70
C LEU A 295 -8.72 -12.29 6.45
N VAL A 296 -8.49 -12.79 5.25
CA VAL A 296 -7.17 -13.26 4.80
C VAL A 296 -6.87 -12.75 3.40
N GLN A 297 -5.59 -12.53 3.13
CA GLN A 297 -5.07 -12.29 1.79
C GLN A 297 -3.83 -13.14 1.56
N TYR A 298 -3.77 -13.80 0.40
CA TYR A 298 -2.59 -14.51 -0.07
C TYR A 298 -2.04 -13.83 -1.30
N SER A 299 -0.84 -13.30 -1.20
CA SER A 299 -0.08 -12.70 -2.31
C SER A 299 1.04 -13.65 -2.75
N VAL A 300 1.66 -13.36 -3.88
CA VAL A 300 2.83 -14.09 -4.38
C VAL A 300 4.05 -13.19 -4.28
N PHE A 301 5.14 -13.75 -3.75
CA PHE A 301 6.42 -13.05 -3.69
C PHE A 301 6.84 -12.57 -5.08
N THR A 302 7.02 -11.27 -5.19
CA THR A 302 7.31 -10.62 -6.47
C THR A 302 8.54 -9.74 -6.31
N PRO A 303 9.68 -10.09 -6.93
CA PRO A 303 10.85 -9.21 -6.98
C PRO A 303 10.52 -7.95 -7.81
N TYR A 304 10.23 -6.85 -7.14
CA TYR A 304 9.90 -5.59 -7.83
C TYR A 304 11.16 -4.82 -8.24
N PRO A 305 11.20 -4.27 -9.47
CA PRO A 305 12.28 -3.37 -9.88
C PRO A 305 12.53 -2.27 -8.85
N GLY A 306 13.81 -2.00 -8.58
CA GLY A 306 14.25 -1.04 -7.56
C GLY A 306 14.42 -1.60 -6.15
N THR A 307 13.90 -2.79 -5.86
CA THR A 307 14.15 -3.46 -4.58
C THR A 307 15.47 -4.25 -4.62
N PRO A 308 16.16 -4.44 -3.47
CA PRO A 308 17.36 -5.27 -3.41
C PRO A 308 17.14 -6.68 -3.97
N VAL A 309 16.02 -7.31 -3.64
CA VAL A 309 15.70 -8.66 -4.12
C VAL A 309 15.53 -8.74 -5.65
N TYR A 310 15.11 -7.68 -6.31
CA TYR A 310 15.05 -7.66 -7.77
C TYR A 310 16.43 -7.83 -8.39
N ASN A 311 17.45 -7.16 -7.85
CA ASN A 311 18.81 -7.27 -8.35
C ASN A 311 19.40 -8.68 -8.09
N GLU A 312 19.10 -9.26 -6.93
CA GLU A 312 19.48 -10.61 -6.56
C GLU A 312 18.83 -11.67 -7.49
N PHE A 313 17.58 -11.46 -7.87
CA PHE A 313 16.78 -12.38 -8.67
C PHE A 313 16.79 -12.09 -10.18
N LYS A 314 17.49 -11.05 -10.63
CA LYS A 314 17.45 -10.59 -12.03
C LYS A 314 17.67 -11.72 -13.04
N ASN A 315 18.64 -12.61 -12.80
CA ASN A 315 18.95 -13.75 -13.67
C ASN A 315 17.99 -14.94 -13.51
N LYS A 316 17.13 -14.91 -12.50
CA LYS A 316 16.10 -15.94 -12.26
C LYS A 316 14.73 -15.53 -12.77
N ILE A 317 14.56 -14.27 -13.18
CA ILE A 317 13.27 -13.75 -13.70
C ILE A 317 12.99 -14.44 -15.04
N VAL A 318 11.81 -15.04 -15.17
CA VAL A 318 11.35 -15.75 -16.37
C VAL A 318 10.12 -15.09 -17.01
N VAL A 319 9.51 -14.14 -16.32
CA VAL A 319 8.36 -13.38 -16.83
C VAL A 319 8.77 -11.94 -17.01
N HIS A 320 8.88 -11.48 -18.26
CA HIS A 320 9.32 -10.13 -18.60
C HIS A 320 8.15 -9.14 -18.84
N LYS A 321 6.90 -9.63 -18.82
CA LYS A 321 5.70 -8.79 -18.91
C LYS A 321 5.38 -8.20 -17.55
N PHE A 322 5.55 -6.89 -17.39
CA PHE A 322 5.37 -6.21 -16.11
C PHE A 322 3.95 -6.24 -15.57
N GLU A 323 2.91 -6.42 -16.42
CA GLU A 323 1.53 -6.61 -15.99
C GLU A 323 1.35 -7.87 -15.12
N LYS A 324 2.28 -8.83 -15.21
CA LYS A 324 2.29 -10.03 -14.38
C LYS A 324 2.90 -9.83 -12.98
N TYR A 325 3.52 -8.66 -12.73
CA TYR A 325 4.07 -8.30 -11.43
C TYR A 325 2.97 -7.77 -10.48
N ASN A 326 1.85 -8.44 -10.45
CA ASN A 326 0.63 -8.06 -9.74
C ASN A 326 0.40 -8.81 -8.43
N GLN A 327 1.41 -9.53 -7.92
CA GLN A 327 1.35 -10.40 -6.72
C GLN A 327 0.38 -11.58 -6.84
N TYR A 328 -0.05 -11.93 -8.05
CA TYR A 328 -0.85 -13.13 -8.31
C TYR A 328 -0.09 -14.19 -9.07
N ASN A 329 1.04 -13.85 -9.68
CA ASN A 329 1.86 -14.72 -10.50
C ASN A 329 3.26 -14.88 -9.93
N LEU A 330 3.83 -16.09 -10.09
CA LEU A 330 5.25 -16.33 -9.85
C LEU A 330 6.02 -15.87 -11.09
N VAL A 331 6.88 -14.87 -10.93
CA VAL A 331 7.57 -14.20 -12.05
C VAL A 331 9.03 -14.65 -12.22
N TYR A 332 9.51 -15.52 -11.36
CA TYR A 332 10.88 -16.00 -11.36
C TYR A 332 10.96 -17.53 -11.29
N ASN A 333 12.08 -18.11 -11.70
CA ASN A 333 12.35 -19.53 -11.60
C ASN A 333 12.58 -19.93 -10.16
N HIS A 334 11.61 -20.59 -9.57
CA HIS A 334 11.66 -21.07 -8.19
C HIS A 334 12.16 -22.51 -8.15
N LYS A 335 12.94 -22.89 -7.13
CA LYS A 335 13.56 -24.23 -7.02
C LYS A 335 12.57 -25.40 -6.94
N SER A 336 11.39 -25.19 -6.39
CA SER A 336 10.40 -26.29 -6.12
C SER A 336 8.96 -25.95 -6.48
N LEU A 337 8.66 -24.73 -6.90
CA LEU A 337 7.32 -24.27 -7.19
C LEU A 337 7.23 -23.71 -8.61
N ASN A 338 6.04 -23.84 -9.21
CA ASN A 338 5.69 -23.15 -10.43
C ASN A 338 4.39 -22.37 -10.26
N ASN A 339 4.01 -21.61 -11.27
CA ASN A 339 2.84 -20.74 -11.20
C ASN A 339 1.54 -21.51 -10.94
N ASP A 340 1.37 -22.69 -11.54
CA ASP A 340 0.15 -23.51 -11.39
C ASP A 340 0.02 -24.05 -9.95
N ILE A 341 1.11 -24.49 -9.37
CA ILE A 341 1.16 -24.94 -7.97
C ILE A 341 0.79 -23.78 -7.05
N ILE A 342 1.36 -22.60 -7.26
CA ILE A 342 1.06 -21.39 -6.45
C ILE A 342 -0.43 -21.03 -6.54
N ILE A 343 -1.00 -21.01 -7.75
CA ILE A 343 -2.43 -20.71 -7.95
C ILE A 343 -3.30 -21.74 -7.23
N LYS A 344 -2.99 -23.02 -7.37
CA LYS A 344 -3.72 -24.10 -6.68
C LYS A 344 -3.65 -23.96 -5.16
N LEU A 345 -2.48 -23.63 -4.60
CA LEU A 345 -2.30 -23.43 -3.17
C LEU A 345 -3.02 -22.18 -2.66
N LYS A 346 -3.00 -21.08 -3.40
CA LYS A 346 -3.79 -19.87 -3.07
C LYS A 346 -5.29 -20.17 -3.02
N ASN A 347 -5.81 -20.84 -4.04
CA ASN A 347 -7.21 -21.22 -4.12
C ASN A 347 -7.58 -22.18 -2.97
N LEU A 348 -6.70 -23.13 -2.63
CA LEU A 348 -6.85 -24.00 -1.48
C LEU A 348 -6.90 -23.18 -0.17
N GLY A 349 -6.03 -22.19 -0.03
CA GLY A 349 -5.99 -21.30 1.14
C GLY A 349 -7.30 -20.53 1.31
N TYR A 350 -7.77 -19.85 0.28
CA TYR A 350 -9.05 -19.13 0.33
C TYR A 350 -10.23 -20.07 0.61
N ARG A 351 -10.30 -21.22 -0.07
CA ARG A 351 -11.35 -22.20 0.16
C ARG A 351 -11.34 -22.70 1.60
N LYS A 352 -10.18 -23.14 2.14
CA LYS A 352 -10.08 -23.64 3.52
C LYS A 352 -10.38 -22.58 4.57
N PHE A 353 -10.01 -21.32 4.31
CA PHE A 353 -10.26 -20.22 5.25
C PHE A 353 -11.74 -19.84 5.28
N TYR A 354 -12.35 -19.61 4.13
CA TYR A 354 -13.72 -19.11 4.05
C TYR A 354 -14.80 -20.19 4.13
N SER A 355 -14.45 -21.49 4.00
CA SER A 355 -15.36 -22.59 4.31
C SER A 355 -15.41 -22.94 5.79
N ASP A 356 -14.56 -22.34 6.63
CA ASP A 356 -14.62 -22.53 8.08
C ASP A 356 -15.86 -21.83 8.65
N ILE A 357 -16.62 -22.53 9.49
CA ILE A 357 -17.88 -22.02 10.08
C ILE A 357 -17.69 -20.66 10.80
N ARG A 358 -16.50 -20.44 11.39
CA ARG A 358 -16.15 -19.18 12.06
C ARG A 358 -16.11 -18.00 11.10
N ASN A 359 -15.84 -18.24 9.82
CA ASN A 359 -15.69 -17.23 8.77
C ASN A 359 -16.87 -17.19 7.81
N LEU A 360 -17.78 -18.18 7.83
CA LEU A 360 -19.00 -18.19 7.00
C LEU A 360 -19.89 -16.95 7.25
N PHE A 361 -20.01 -16.53 8.50
CA PHE A 361 -20.75 -15.32 8.84
C PHE A 361 -20.16 -14.06 8.17
N VAL A 362 -18.84 -14.01 8.05
CA VAL A 362 -18.10 -12.94 7.37
C VAL A 362 -18.44 -12.93 5.88
N VAL A 363 -18.48 -14.09 5.24
CA VAL A 363 -18.89 -14.27 3.84
C VAL A 363 -20.34 -13.83 3.65
N PHE A 364 -21.24 -14.25 4.54
CA PHE A 364 -22.66 -13.89 4.51
C PHE A 364 -22.88 -12.37 4.65
N LEU A 365 -22.21 -11.71 5.59
CA LEU A 365 -22.29 -10.25 5.72
C LEU A 365 -21.74 -9.52 4.48
N SER A 366 -20.67 -10.02 3.86
CA SER A 366 -20.15 -9.47 2.62
C SER A 366 -21.16 -9.60 1.48
N PHE A 367 -21.84 -10.74 1.40
CA PHE A 367 -22.87 -11.02 0.42
C PHE A 367 -24.07 -10.06 0.59
N ILE A 368 -24.59 -9.91 1.83
CA ILE A 368 -25.66 -8.96 2.11
C ILE A 368 -25.24 -7.52 1.77
N SER A 369 -24.02 -7.12 2.08
CA SER A 369 -23.54 -5.77 1.77
C SER A 369 -23.43 -5.51 0.26
N PHE A 370 -23.19 -6.56 -0.54
CA PHE A 370 -23.14 -6.48 -2.00
C PHE A 370 -24.53 -6.24 -2.62
N PHE A 371 -25.59 -6.84 -2.05
CA PHE A 371 -26.97 -6.71 -2.55
C PHE A 371 -27.73 -5.49 -1.97
N ARG A 372 -27.22 -4.86 -0.92
CA ARG A 372 -27.78 -3.60 -0.39
C ARG A 372 -27.26 -2.37 -1.18
N LYS A 373 -27.29 -2.44 -2.49
CA LYS A 373 -26.96 -1.31 -3.38
C LYS A 373 -28.14 -0.44 -3.63
#